data_4997409685dfe75d292cfbad1e3a2e85
#
_entry.id   4997409685dfe75d292cfbad1e3a2e85
#
_cell.length_a   1.000
_cell.length_b   1.000
_cell.length_c   1.000
_cell.angle_alpha   90.00
_cell.angle_beta   90.00
_cell.angle_gamma   90.00
#
_symmetry.space_group_name_H-M   'P 1'
#
loop_
_entity.id
_entity.type
_entity.pdbx_description
1 polymer ?
#
loop_
_entity_poly.entity_id
_entity_poly.type
_entity_poly.pdbx_seq_one_letter_code
_entity_poly.pdbx_strand_id
1 'polypeptide(L)'
;LWHQMESGYSTKAAYLVQKKLLDLREAVPEDHPIQYIQKIDNVLFCHGGLLNYFVEEYVSKSKYDDVDQVLKIINKLGRREMWNQGSPIWLRPQNSKARLYKPRKLLQIVGHTPMTEITREGNVISCDVFSTYRDGRPIGTQEFLLLDTQTWEYRGVKLH
;
A
#
# COMPACT_ATOMS: atom_id res chain seq x y z
N LEU A 1 -5.69 1.81 -15.57
CA LEU A 1 -5.42 1.38 -16.94
C LEU A 1 -3.92 1.30 -17.12
N TRP A 2 -3.40 0.10 -17.32
CA TRP A 2 -2.02 -0.10 -17.75
C TRP A 2 -1.83 0.52 -19.12
N HIS A 3 -0.88 1.43 -19.22
CA HIS A 3 -0.51 2.02 -20.50
C HIS A 3 0.32 1.04 -21.31
N GLN A 4 -0.06 0.82 -22.55
CA GLN A 4 0.67 -0.06 -23.49
C GLN A 4 2.12 0.39 -23.74
N MET A 5 2.43 1.64 -23.40
CA MET A 5 3.77 2.21 -23.60
C MET A 5 4.68 2.05 -22.38
N GLU A 6 4.18 1.52 -21.26
CA GLU A 6 5.00 1.29 -20.06
C GLU A 6 5.81 0.00 -20.20
N SER A 7 7.05 0.02 -19.70
CA SER A 7 7.90 -1.17 -19.70
C SER A 7 7.25 -2.29 -18.87
N GLY A 8 7.21 -3.48 -19.41
CA GLY A 8 6.60 -4.64 -18.75
C GLY A 8 5.11 -4.82 -19.00
N TYR A 9 4.44 -3.95 -19.79
CA TYR A 9 3.07 -4.19 -20.19
C TYR A 9 2.96 -5.48 -21.01
N SER A 10 2.04 -6.33 -20.59
CA SER A 10 1.66 -7.55 -21.32
C SER A 10 0.14 -7.68 -21.31
N THR A 11 -0.48 -7.73 -22.50
CA THR A 11 -1.92 -7.95 -22.64
C THR A 11 -2.38 -9.22 -21.95
N LYS A 12 -1.59 -10.30 -22.06
CA LYS A 12 -1.85 -11.57 -21.37
C LYS A 12 -1.81 -11.42 -19.85
N ALA A 13 -0.78 -10.73 -19.31
CA ALA A 13 -0.67 -10.48 -17.88
C ALA A 13 -1.82 -9.59 -17.39
N ALA A 14 -2.16 -8.52 -18.12
CA ALA A 14 -3.29 -7.65 -17.79
C ALA A 14 -4.62 -8.42 -17.72
N TYR A 15 -4.87 -9.30 -18.69
CA TYR A 15 -6.05 -10.16 -18.70
C TYR A 15 -6.09 -11.12 -17.50
N LEU A 16 -4.97 -11.79 -17.20
CA LEU A 16 -4.88 -12.72 -16.08
C LEU A 16 -5.08 -12.01 -14.72
N VAL A 17 -4.48 -10.82 -14.56
CA VAL A 17 -4.67 -10.00 -13.36
C VAL A 17 -6.14 -9.58 -13.24
N GLN A 18 -6.74 -9.08 -14.32
CA GLN A 18 -8.16 -8.69 -14.31
C GLN A 18 -9.07 -9.86 -13.94
N LYS A 19 -8.86 -11.03 -14.56
CA LYS A 19 -9.61 -12.25 -14.25
C LYS A 19 -9.46 -12.61 -12.77
N LYS A 20 -8.22 -12.63 -12.26
CA LYS A 20 -7.96 -12.96 -10.85
C LYS A 20 -8.59 -11.98 -9.88
N LEU A 21 -8.61 -10.68 -10.22
CA LEU A 21 -9.29 -9.67 -9.40
C LEU A 21 -10.81 -9.87 -9.37
N LEU A 22 -11.41 -10.29 -10.49
CA LEU A 22 -12.84 -10.64 -10.54
C LEU A 22 -13.13 -11.88 -9.68
N ASP A 23 -12.33 -12.94 -9.85
CA ASP A 23 -12.46 -14.16 -9.04
C ASP A 23 -12.32 -13.86 -7.54
N LEU A 24 -11.36 -13.02 -7.16
CA LEU A 24 -11.17 -12.59 -5.77
C LEU A 24 -12.35 -11.77 -5.26
N ARG A 25 -12.90 -10.88 -6.07
CA ARG A 25 -14.06 -10.06 -5.70
C ARG A 25 -15.30 -10.90 -5.44
N GLU A 26 -15.49 -11.97 -6.20
CA GLU A 26 -16.59 -12.92 -6.01
C GLU A 26 -16.36 -13.83 -4.80
N ALA A 27 -15.09 -14.18 -4.52
CA ALA A 27 -14.74 -15.08 -3.43
C ALA A 27 -14.61 -14.37 -2.07
N VAL A 28 -14.40 -13.03 -2.06
CA VAL A 28 -14.24 -12.25 -0.82
C VAL A 28 -15.62 -12.01 -0.19
N PRO A 29 -15.83 -12.39 1.08
CA PRO A 29 -17.06 -12.09 1.79
C PRO A 29 -17.37 -10.59 1.81
N GLU A 30 -18.66 -10.22 1.86
CA GLU A 30 -19.08 -8.81 1.87
C GLU A 30 -18.53 -8.03 3.08
N ASP A 31 -18.29 -8.70 4.20
CA ASP A 31 -17.72 -8.14 5.41
C ASP A 31 -16.18 -7.96 5.36
N HIS A 32 -15.50 -8.52 4.32
CA HIS A 32 -14.07 -8.37 4.07
C HIS A 32 -13.77 -7.84 2.66
N PRO A 33 -14.24 -6.65 2.29
CA PRO A 33 -14.07 -6.11 0.94
C PRO A 33 -12.59 -5.84 0.61
N ILE A 34 -12.26 -5.87 -0.68
CA ILE A 34 -10.96 -5.37 -1.17
C ILE A 34 -10.90 -3.86 -0.89
N GLN A 35 -9.87 -3.43 -0.18
CA GLN A 35 -9.71 -2.05 0.29
C GLN A 35 -8.37 -1.46 -0.16
N TYR A 36 -8.29 -0.13 -0.23
CA TYR A 36 -7.03 0.59 -0.47
C TYR A 36 -6.06 0.49 0.70
N ILE A 37 -6.61 0.48 1.91
CA ILE A 37 -5.87 0.39 3.17
C ILE A 37 -6.53 -0.66 4.05
N GLN A 38 -5.75 -1.65 4.45
CA GLN A 38 -6.12 -2.63 5.47
C GLN A 38 -5.45 -2.26 6.80
N LYS A 39 -6.13 -2.49 7.91
CA LYS A 39 -5.59 -2.30 9.26
C LYS A 39 -5.62 -3.61 10.01
N ILE A 40 -4.50 -3.98 10.61
CA ILE A 40 -4.39 -5.07 11.58
C ILE A 40 -3.68 -4.48 12.80
N ASP A 41 -4.30 -4.55 13.95
CA ASP A 41 -3.84 -3.88 15.17
C ASP A 41 -3.56 -2.37 14.92
N ASN A 42 -2.35 -1.91 15.15
CA ASN A 42 -1.90 -0.55 14.85
C ASN A 42 -1.01 -0.47 13.60
N VAL A 43 -1.17 -1.41 12.67
CA VAL A 43 -0.44 -1.46 11.40
C VAL A 43 -1.38 -1.23 10.24
N LEU A 44 -1.04 -0.31 9.36
CA LEU A 44 -1.72 -0.04 8.09
C LEU A 44 -0.94 -0.68 6.95
N PHE A 45 -1.64 -1.44 6.12
CA PHE A 45 -1.11 -2.02 4.89
C PHE A 45 -1.72 -1.30 3.70
N CYS A 46 -0.91 -0.65 2.89
CA CYS A 46 -1.36 0.09 1.70
C CYS A 46 -0.28 0.11 0.63
N HIS A 47 -0.65 0.47 -0.60
CA HIS A 47 0.30 0.50 -1.70
C HIS A 47 1.34 1.62 -1.55
N GLY A 48 0.89 2.85 -1.27
CA GLY A 48 1.77 4.03 -1.22
C GLY A 48 1.95 4.66 0.15
N GLY A 49 0.98 4.56 1.06
CA GLY A 49 1.01 5.20 2.38
C GLY A 49 -0.09 6.25 2.58
N LEU A 50 -0.46 6.51 3.82
CA LEU A 50 -1.51 7.45 4.18
C LEU A 50 -0.92 8.73 4.80
N LEU A 51 -1.07 9.85 4.09
CA LEU A 51 -0.64 11.16 4.55
C LEU A 51 -1.66 11.82 5.47
N ASN A 52 -1.14 12.60 6.41
CA ASN A 52 -1.94 13.41 7.30
C ASN A 52 -2.86 14.37 6.55
N TYR A 53 -2.31 15.13 5.58
CA TYR A 53 -3.09 16.09 4.83
C TYR A 53 -4.16 15.44 3.95
N PHE A 54 -3.91 14.23 3.42
CA PHE A 54 -4.92 13.48 2.66
C PHE A 54 -6.10 13.12 3.55
N VAL A 55 -5.85 12.74 4.80
CA VAL A 55 -6.91 12.52 5.78
C VAL A 55 -7.65 13.84 6.08
N GLU A 56 -6.94 14.95 6.28
CA GLU A 56 -7.54 16.26 6.57
C GLU A 56 -8.40 16.79 5.43
N GLU A 57 -8.10 16.41 4.18
CA GLU A 57 -8.87 16.82 2.99
C GLU A 57 -10.24 16.12 2.92
N TYR A 58 -10.31 14.84 3.29
CA TYR A 58 -11.52 14.02 3.09
C TYR A 58 -12.26 13.67 4.37
N VAL A 59 -11.66 13.89 5.52
CA VAL A 59 -12.22 13.48 6.82
C VAL A 59 -12.45 14.69 7.72
N SER A 60 -13.67 14.82 8.25
CA SER A 60 -14.00 15.91 9.19
C SER A 60 -13.14 15.83 10.46
N LYS A 61 -12.83 17.00 11.06
CA LYS A 61 -12.04 17.10 12.29
C LYS A 61 -12.59 16.25 13.43
N SER A 62 -13.91 16.14 13.53
CA SER A 62 -14.59 15.33 14.58
C SER A 62 -14.32 13.82 14.47
N LYS A 63 -13.96 13.32 13.26
CA LYS A 63 -13.68 11.91 13.00
C LYS A 63 -12.18 11.61 12.87
N TYR A 64 -11.34 12.66 12.81
CA TYR A 64 -9.90 12.53 12.53
C TYR A 64 -9.17 11.62 13.51
N ASP A 65 -9.60 11.59 14.77
CA ASP A 65 -8.93 10.81 15.81
C ASP A 65 -9.36 9.34 15.86
N ASP A 66 -10.49 9.01 15.28
CA ASP A 66 -10.99 7.64 15.13
C ASP A 66 -10.42 7.01 13.84
N VAL A 67 -9.38 6.19 14.01
CA VAL A 67 -8.67 5.56 12.87
C VAL A 67 -9.61 4.70 12.03
N ASP A 68 -10.50 3.95 12.64
CA ASP A 68 -11.39 3.03 11.92
C ASP A 68 -12.44 3.81 11.09
N GLN A 69 -12.95 4.93 11.62
CA GLN A 69 -13.81 5.83 10.87
C GLN A 69 -13.06 6.51 9.71
N VAL A 70 -11.81 6.93 9.93
CA VAL A 70 -10.95 7.48 8.88
C VAL A 70 -10.77 6.47 7.75
N LEU A 71 -10.38 5.24 8.06
CA LEU A 71 -10.16 4.21 7.05
C LEU A 71 -11.45 3.85 6.31
N LYS A 72 -12.58 3.80 7.00
CA LYS A 72 -13.89 3.58 6.38
C LYS A 72 -14.25 4.66 5.36
N ILE A 73 -13.89 5.93 5.63
CA ILE A 73 -14.11 7.04 4.70
C ILE A 73 -13.14 6.94 3.52
N ILE A 74 -11.84 6.80 3.79
CA ILE A 74 -10.80 6.74 2.76
C ILE A 74 -11.02 5.55 1.81
N ASN A 75 -11.38 4.38 2.32
CA ASN A 75 -11.63 3.19 1.50
C ASN A 75 -12.91 3.29 0.63
N LYS A 76 -13.76 4.29 0.86
CA LYS A 76 -14.95 4.59 0.05
C LYS A 76 -14.72 5.66 -1.01
N LEU A 77 -13.55 6.32 -1.00
CA LEU A 77 -13.23 7.34 -1.99
C LEU A 77 -13.19 6.72 -3.40
N GLY A 78 -13.61 7.52 -4.36
CA GLY A 78 -13.68 7.09 -5.76
C GLY A 78 -12.35 7.20 -6.49
N ARG A 79 -12.37 6.80 -7.76
CA ARG A 79 -11.19 6.85 -8.63
C ARG A 79 -10.59 8.25 -8.74
N ARG A 80 -11.41 9.30 -8.76
CA ARG A 80 -10.96 10.68 -8.92
C ARG A 80 -10.08 11.13 -7.77
N GLU A 81 -10.51 10.86 -6.54
CA GLU A 81 -9.80 11.20 -5.31
C GLU A 81 -8.52 10.36 -5.18
N MET A 82 -8.61 9.07 -5.53
CA MET A 82 -7.46 8.16 -5.47
C MET A 82 -6.44 8.38 -6.60
N TRP A 83 -6.80 9.10 -7.66
CA TRP A 83 -5.86 9.47 -8.74
C TRP A 83 -5.06 10.74 -8.42
N ASN A 84 -4.70 10.94 -7.17
CA ASN A 84 -3.96 12.05 -6.63
C ASN A 84 -2.60 11.55 -6.12
N GLN A 85 -1.51 12.27 -6.40
CA GLN A 85 -0.14 11.88 -6.00
C GLN A 85 0.04 11.73 -4.48
N GLY A 86 -0.78 12.41 -3.67
CA GLY A 86 -0.80 12.25 -2.21
C GLY A 86 -1.68 11.12 -1.69
N SER A 87 -2.35 10.39 -2.58
CA SER A 87 -3.24 9.30 -2.19
C SER A 87 -2.49 8.06 -1.71
N PRO A 88 -3.16 7.15 -0.99
CA PRO A 88 -2.56 5.89 -0.57
C PRO A 88 -2.09 4.97 -1.70
N ILE A 89 -2.45 5.27 -2.95
CA ILE A 89 -2.00 4.51 -4.13
C ILE A 89 -0.70 5.09 -4.71
N TRP A 90 -0.55 6.43 -4.73
CA TRP A 90 0.53 7.09 -5.47
C TRP A 90 1.64 7.65 -4.60
N LEU A 91 1.40 7.80 -3.30
CA LEU A 91 2.40 8.34 -2.39
C LEU A 91 3.68 7.50 -2.39
N ARG A 92 4.81 8.19 -2.32
CA ARG A 92 6.14 7.61 -2.10
C ARG A 92 6.73 8.19 -0.81
N PRO A 93 6.44 7.60 0.36
CA PRO A 93 6.89 8.13 1.65
C PRO A 93 8.40 8.28 1.73
N GLN A 94 9.14 7.37 1.08
CA GLN A 94 10.60 7.37 1.01
C GLN A 94 11.16 8.65 0.37
N ASN A 95 10.40 9.27 -0.53
CA ASN A 95 10.79 10.46 -1.28
C ASN A 95 10.10 11.72 -0.77
N SER A 96 9.24 11.60 0.24
CA SER A 96 8.41 12.69 0.75
C SER A 96 8.79 13.05 2.19
N LYS A 97 8.95 14.34 2.46
CA LYS A 97 9.05 14.86 3.83
C LYS A 97 7.68 15.09 4.46
N ALA A 98 6.61 14.75 3.78
CA ALA A 98 5.25 14.97 4.26
C ALA A 98 4.94 14.05 5.44
N ARG A 99 4.21 14.60 6.40
CA ARG A 99 3.85 13.89 7.62
C ARG A 99 2.80 12.81 7.32
N LEU A 100 3.11 11.58 7.66
CA LEU A 100 2.16 10.49 7.64
C LEU A 100 1.09 10.61 8.72
N TYR A 101 -0.07 9.99 8.48
CA TYR A 101 -1.17 10.01 9.44
C TYR A 101 -0.78 9.26 10.73
N LYS A 102 -0.95 9.94 11.87
CA LYS A 102 -0.65 9.45 13.23
C LYS A 102 0.69 8.67 13.37
N PRO A 103 1.84 9.26 12.98
CA PRO A 103 3.12 8.54 12.89
C PRO A 103 3.65 7.99 14.23
N ARG A 104 3.11 8.45 15.36
CA ARG A 104 3.48 7.94 16.70
C ARG A 104 2.62 6.77 17.17
N LYS A 105 1.52 6.48 16.46
CA LYS A 105 0.53 5.48 16.86
C LYS A 105 0.37 4.37 15.84
N LEU A 106 0.72 4.62 14.58
CA LEU A 106 0.50 3.70 13.47
C LEU A 106 1.83 3.43 12.76
N LEU A 107 2.10 2.16 12.51
CA LEU A 107 3.10 1.70 11.55
C LEU A 107 2.43 1.59 10.18
N GLN A 108 3.13 1.95 9.10
CA GLN A 108 2.64 1.79 7.73
C GLN A 108 3.56 0.88 6.93
N ILE A 109 2.97 -0.16 6.35
CA ILE A 109 3.65 -1.08 5.42
C ILE A 109 3.30 -0.65 4.01
N VAL A 110 4.32 -0.35 3.21
CA VAL A 110 4.14 0.23 1.88
C VAL A 110 4.98 -0.50 0.83
N GLY A 111 4.47 -0.49 -0.40
CA GLY A 111 5.18 -0.91 -1.61
C GLY A 111 5.51 0.27 -2.52
N HIS A 112 5.11 0.20 -3.78
CA HIS A 112 5.11 1.25 -4.81
C HIS A 112 6.50 1.80 -5.21
N THR A 113 7.44 1.91 -4.30
CA THR A 113 8.80 2.37 -4.57
C THR A 113 9.73 1.17 -4.51
N PRO A 114 10.35 0.78 -5.65
CA PRO A 114 11.29 -0.34 -5.65
C PRO A 114 12.44 -0.12 -4.68
N MET A 115 12.70 -1.12 -3.85
CA MET A 115 13.75 -1.13 -2.84
C MET A 115 14.70 -2.29 -3.06
N THR A 116 15.96 -2.12 -2.68
CA THR A 116 16.95 -3.21 -2.75
C THR A 116 16.76 -4.22 -1.63
N GLU A 117 16.25 -3.79 -0.49
CA GLU A 117 15.96 -4.61 0.67
C GLU A 117 14.75 -4.06 1.43
N ILE A 118 14.15 -4.85 2.31
CA ILE A 118 13.08 -4.38 3.20
C ILE A 118 13.71 -3.45 4.23
N THR A 119 13.25 -2.21 4.26
CA THR A 119 13.79 -1.16 5.15
C THR A 119 12.71 -0.56 6.03
N ARG A 120 13.12 -0.08 7.19
CA ARG A 120 12.26 0.69 8.09
C ARG A 120 12.84 2.06 8.35
N GLU A 121 12.05 3.09 8.09
CA GLU A 121 12.34 4.48 8.44
C GLU A 121 11.22 5.03 9.31
N GLY A 122 11.52 5.23 10.59
CA GLY A 122 10.54 5.69 11.56
C GLY A 122 9.33 4.75 11.68
N ASN A 123 8.17 5.20 11.21
CA ASN A 123 6.92 4.45 11.23
C ASN A 123 6.52 3.90 9.85
N VAL A 124 7.46 3.73 8.94
CA VAL A 124 7.25 3.12 7.61
C VAL A 124 8.16 1.93 7.44
N ILE A 125 7.61 0.81 6.96
CA ILE A 125 8.37 -0.30 6.39
C ILE A 125 8.08 -0.35 4.89
N SER A 126 9.14 -0.24 4.09
CA SER A 126 9.10 -0.33 2.63
C SER A 126 9.46 -1.76 2.22
N CYS A 127 8.57 -2.42 1.46
CA CYS A 127 8.70 -3.83 1.14
C CYS A 127 8.54 -4.17 -0.36
N ASP A 128 8.65 -3.19 -1.27
CA ASP A 128 8.66 -3.47 -2.71
C ASP A 128 10.05 -3.95 -3.17
N VAL A 129 10.37 -5.19 -2.84
CA VAL A 129 11.63 -5.85 -3.17
C VAL A 129 11.51 -6.90 -4.29
N PHE A 130 10.32 -6.98 -4.91
CA PHE A 130 10.02 -7.89 -6.03
C PHE A 130 10.04 -7.20 -7.40
N SER A 131 10.18 -5.88 -7.46
CA SER A 131 10.29 -5.13 -8.69
C SER A 131 11.52 -5.51 -9.49
N THR A 132 11.44 -5.38 -10.82
CA THR A 132 12.53 -5.72 -11.74
C THR A 132 12.96 -4.52 -12.58
N TYR A 133 14.19 -4.53 -13.06
CA TYR A 133 14.65 -3.68 -14.14
C TYR A 133 13.95 -4.05 -15.46
N ARG A 134 14.10 -3.19 -16.48
CA ARG A 134 13.52 -3.44 -17.82
C ARG A 134 14.01 -4.74 -18.47
N ASP A 135 15.19 -5.19 -18.13
CA ASP A 135 15.78 -6.45 -18.60
C ASP A 135 15.35 -7.68 -17.80
N GLY A 136 14.46 -7.51 -16.83
CA GLY A 136 13.90 -8.57 -15.98
C GLY A 136 14.77 -8.93 -14.77
N ARG A 137 15.95 -8.32 -14.58
CA ARG A 137 16.76 -8.57 -13.38
C ARG A 137 16.05 -8.02 -12.13
N PRO A 138 16.06 -8.75 -11.00
CA PRO A 138 15.51 -8.26 -9.76
C PRO A 138 16.19 -6.97 -9.28
N ILE A 139 15.41 -6.04 -8.73
CA ILE A 139 15.96 -4.85 -8.06
C ILE A 139 16.30 -5.18 -6.61
N GLY A 140 15.43 -5.91 -5.94
CA GLY A 140 15.56 -6.20 -4.51
C GLY A 140 15.79 -7.67 -4.16
N THR A 141 15.81 -7.94 -2.88
CA THR A 141 16.17 -9.24 -2.28
C THR A 141 15.17 -10.36 -2.57
N GLN A 142 14.00 -10.07 -3.11
CA GLN A 142 12.91 -11.02 -3.38
C GLN A 142 12.45 -11.74 -2.09
N GLU A 143 12.33 -11.01 -0.99
CA GLU A 143 11.91 -11.50 0.31
C GLU A 143 10.48 -11.06 0.63
N PHE A 144 9.75 -11.91 1.34
CA PHE A 144 8.47 -11.54 1.93
C PHE A 144 8.70 -10.91 3.30
N LEU A 145 7.93 -9.89 3.63
CA LEU A 145 7.91 -9.29 4.97
C LEU A 145 7.17 -10.23 5.93
N LEU A 146 7.84 -10.71 6.97
CA LEU A 146 7.22 -11.29 8.14
C LEU A 146 7.22 -10.25 9.25
N LEU A 147 6.04 -9.90 9.75
CA LEU A 147 5.84 -8.83 10.73
C LEU A 147 4.95 -9.32 11.88
N ASP A 148 5.38 -9.07 13.11
CA ASP A 148 4.50 -9.09 14.28
C ASP A 148 3.80 -7.72 14.41
N THR A 149 2.47 -7.69 14.28
CA THR A 149 1.70 -6.44 14.27
C THR A 149 1.54 -5.81 15.65
N GLN A 150 1.83 -6.55 16.72
CA GLN A 150 1.75 -6.05 18.09
C GLN A 150 3.08 -5.43 18.55
N THR A 151 4.19 -6.11 18.26
CA THR A 151 5.54 -5.66 18.68
C THR A 151 6.23 -4.79 17.64
N TRP A 152 5.78 -4.87 16.37
CA TRP A 152 6.40 -4.27 15.18
C TRP A 152 7.80 -4.81 14.89
N GLU A 153 8.13 -5.99 15.40
CA GLU A 153 9.33 -6.73 14.99
C GLU A 153 9.11 -7.32 13.60
N TYR A 154 10.11 -7.23 12.75
CA TYR A 154 10.00 -7.69 11.37
C TYR A 154 11.29 -8.31 10.85
N ARG A 155 11.15 -9.13 9.83
CA ARG A 155 12.26 -9.69 9.05
C ARG A 155 11.84 -10.02 7.63
N GLY A 156 12.82 -10.07 6.72
CA GLY A 156 12.65 -10.67 5.40
C GLY A 156 12.71 -12.19 5.47
N VAL A 157 11.91 -12.87 4.67
CA VAL A 157 11.94 -14.33 4.51
C VAL A 157 11.86 -14.70 3.03
N LYS A 158 12.69 -15.68 2.60
CA LYS A 158 12.60 -16.26 1.26
C LYS A 158 11.76 -17.53 1.33
N LEU A 159 10.86 -17.68 0.35
CA LEU A 159 10.22 -18.98 0.12
C LEU A 159 11.18 -19.83 -0.71
N HIS A 160 11.49 -21.00 -0.23
CA HIS A 160 12.32 -22.02 -0.91
C HIS A 160 11.43 -22.92 -1.77
#